data_e82820657b04841573608008899be534
#
_entry.id   e82820657b04841573608008899be534
#
_cell.length_a   1.000
_cell.length_b   1.000
_cell.length_c   1.000
_cell.angle_alpha   90.00
_cell.angle_beta   90.00
_cell.angle_gamma   90.00
#
_symmetry.space_group_name_H-M   'P 1'
#
loop_
_entity.id
_entity.type
_entity.pdbx_description
1 polymer ?
#
loop_
_entity_poly.entity_id
_entity_poly.type
_entity_poly.pdbx_seq_one_letter_code
_entity_poly.pdbx_strand_id
1 'polypeptide(L)'
;MKKNFIKIMLVSVAALFVTERAAAWENVGHAVIAYNAERLLDPEVKAKCRHYLKASIPFYATWMDQARSIEPYTVCDKWHSTNIDAKNKVVVGKPTTGAYHIERIRKEMANGAYKNMSDSLVKINLQYLIHMVGDHHCPVHVRWSKKSHPQYHFHLLNKGKKRSPHGFWDGAIAFQRRKWTAEKHFENMKLLSPKKAKKMQKGTAYDWTQETADVWRKYCYPAMPEGTEISKMSEEDVATVHSIVDKQVQRAAYRLAGVLTEIFKE
;
A
#
# COMPACT_ATOMS: atom_id res chain seq x y z
N MET A 1 -38.21 -54.43 23.08
CA MET A 1 -38.46 -53.13 22.44
C MET A 1 -37.32 -52.17 22.81
N LYS A 2 -36.34 -51.95 21.91
CA LYS A 2 -35.20 -51.02 22.15
C LYS A 2 -35.54 -49.69 21.46
N LYS A 3 -35.66 -48.62 22.26
CA LYS A 3 -35.85 -47.25 21.77
C LYS A 3 -34.49 -46.67 21.37
N ASN A 4 -34.30 -46.43 20.08
CA ASN A 4 -33.14 -45.70 19.59
C ASN A 4 -33.37 -44.19 19.76
N PHE A 5 -32.59 -43.56 20.62
CA PHE A 5 -32.50 -42.08 20.72
C PHE A 5 -31.51 -41.56 19.66
N ILE A 6 -32.04 -40.92 18.63
CA ILE A 6 -31.24 -40.17 17.67
C ILE A 6 -30.87 -38.85 18.34
N LYS A 7 -29.58 -38.65 18.66
CA LYS A 7 -29.05 -37.38 19.10
C LYS A 7 -28.86 -36.49 17.86
N ILE A 8 -29.71 -35.51 17.71
CA ILE A 8 -29.51 -34.42 16.72
C ILE A 8 -28.43 -33.50 17.27
N MET A 9 -27.27 -33.54 16.63
CA MET A 9 -26.14 -32.66 16.92
C MET A 9 -26.39 -31.32 16.20
N LEU A 10 -26.84 -30.29 16.92
CA LEU A 10 -26.94 -28.94 16.42
C LEU A 10 -25.50 -28.40 16.19
N VAL A 11 -25.09 -28.36 14.93
CA VAL A 11 -23.88 -27.65 14.53
C VAL A 11 -24.23 -26.16 14.47
N SER A 12 -23.83 -25.42 15.50
CA SER A 12 -23.90 -23.98 15.52
C SER A 12 -22.86 -23.42 14.52
N VAL A 13 -23.31 -22.99 13.36
CA VAL A 13 -22.50 -22.22 12.42
C VAL A 13 -22.32 -20.86 13.07
N ALA A 14 -21.21 -20.66 13.77
CA ALA A 14 -20.77 -19.33 14.17
C ALA A 14 -20.45 -18.57 12.89
N ALA A 15 -21.31 -17.63 12.51
CA ALA A 15 -21.05 -16.65 11.49
C ALA A 15 -19.87 -15.80 11.98
N LEU A 16 -18.68 -16.11 11.54
CA LEU A 16 -17.52 -15.24 11.68
C LEU A 16 -17.83 -13.95 10.93
N PHE A 17 -18.25 -12.95 11.65
CA PHE A 17 -18.18 -11.56 11.16
C PHE A 17 -16.71 -11.24 10.95
N VAL A 18 -16.21 -11.50 9.75
CA VAL A 18 -14.96 -10.92 9.29
C VAL A 18 -15.21 -9.43 9.21
N THR A 19 -14.84 -8.70 10.24
CA THR A 19 -14.69 -7.25 10.14
C THR A 19 -13.64 -7.04 9.05
N GLU A 20 -14.05 -6.53 7.88
CA GLU A 20 -13.14 -6.04 6.84
C GLU A 20 -12.24 -5.00 7.50
N ARG A 21 -11.08 -5.43 7.98
CA ARG A 21 -10.00 -4.52 8.34
C ARG A 21 -9.51 -3.94 7.01
N ALA A 22 -9.65 -2.65 6.85
CA ALA A 22 -9.12 -1.96 5.68
C ALA A 22 -7.64 -2.30 5.53
N ALA A 23 -7.31 -3.05 4.50
CA ALA A 23 -5.94 -3.31 4.08
C ALA A 23 -5.55 -2.16 3.15
N ALA A 24 -4.37 -1.62 3.35
CA ALA A 24 -3.81 -0.57 2.49
C ALA A 24 -3.69 -1.06 1.05
N TRP A 25 -4.05 -0.21 0.08
CA TRP A 25 -4.12 -0.61 -1.32
C TRP A 25 -4.63 -2.06 -1.47
N GLU A 26 -5.82 -2.38 -1.17
CA GLU A 26 -6.34 -3.78 -1.23
C GLU A 26 -5.40 -4.75 -1.98
N ASN A 27 -5.46 -6.02 -1.78
CA ASN A 27 -4.51 -7.02 -2.34
C ASN A 27 -4.11 -6.76 -3.81
N VAL A 28 -5.04 -6.24 -4.61
CA VAL A 28 -4.80 -5.91 -6.03
C VAL A 28 -3.80 -4.77 -6.19
N GLY A 29 -3.93 -3.71 -5.38
CA GLY A 29 -3.07 -2.53 -5.50
C GLY A 29 -1.62 -2.82 -5.12
N HIS A 30 -1.40 -3.51 -4.00
CA HIS A 30 -0.06 -3.96 -3.61
C HIS A 30 0.57 -4.89 -4.66
N ALA A 31 -0.21 -5.85 -5.19
CA ALA A 31 0.27 -6.75 -6.23
C ALA A 31 0.68 -6.00 -7.50
N VAL A 32 -0.11 -5.02 -7.94
CA VAL A 32 0.19 -4.19 -9.12
C VAL A 32 1.45 -3.35 -8.90
N ILE A 33 1.61 -2.70 -7.74
CA ILE A 33 2.79 -1.90 -7.42
C ILE A 33 4.05 -2.77 -7.42
N ALA A 34 4.00 -3.91 -6.74
CA ALA A 34 5.12 -4.84 -6.63
C ALA A 34 5.51 -5.45 -7.99
N TYR A 35 4.51 -5.82 -8.82
CA TYR A 35 4.71 -6.31 -10.18
C TYR A 35 5.37 -5.25 -11.06
N ASN A 36 4.84 -4.03 -11.03
CA ASN A 36 5.39 -2.93 -11.82
C ASN A 36 6.82 -2.60 -11.38
N ALA A 37 7.11 -2.60 -10.08
CA ALA A 37 8.46 -2.41 -9.56
C ALA A 37 9.41 -3.50 -10.04
N GLU A 38 9.02 -4.78 -9.96
CA GLU A 38 9.83 -5.91 -10.43
C GLU A 38 10.14 -5.82 -11.93
N ARG A 39 9.21 -5.30 -12.75
CA ARG A 39 9.41 -5.08 -14.19
C ARG A 39 10.35 -3.93 -14.52
N LEU A 40 10.53 -3.00 -13.59
CA LEU A 40 11.42 -1.83 -13.74
C LEU A 40 12.85 -2.09 -13.26
N LEU A 41 13.11 -3.23 -12.60
CA LEU A 41 14.44 -3.57 -12.07
C LEU A 41 15.39 -4.07 -13.16
N ASP A 42 16.67 -3.72 -13.01
CA ASP A 42 17.75 -4.39 -13.71
C ASP A 42 17.74 -5.91 -13.40
N PRO A 43 18.10 -6.78 -14.37
CA PRO A 43 18.10 -8.23 -14.17
C PRO A 43 18.92 -8.68 -12.95
N GLU A 44 20.06 -8.05 -12.67
CA GLU A 44 20.92 -8.35 -11.52
C GLU A 44 20.23 -8.05 -10.20
N VAL A 45 19.65 -6.86 -10.04
CA VAL A 45 18.90 -6.46 -8.84
C VAL A 45 17.69 -7.38 -8.63
N LYS A 46 16.98 -7.72 -9.70
CA LYS A 46 15.86 -8.67 -9.66
C LYS A 46 16.32 -10.06 -9.19
N ALA A 47 17.46 -10.54 -9.69
CA ALA A 47 18.01 -11.83 -9.27
C ALA A 47 18.39 -11.84 -7.79
N LYS A 48 19.04 -10.76 -7.28
CA LYS A 48 19.35 -10.61 -5.84
C LYS A 48 18.07 -10.57 -4.98
N CYS A 49 17.04 -9.82 -5.38
CA CYS A 49 15.74 -9.85 -4.69
C CYS A 49 15.16 -11.27 -4.60
N ARG A 50 15.14 -12.01 -5.72
CA ARG A 50 14.66 -13.39 -5.77
C ARG A 50 15.48 -14.36 -4.93
N HIS A 51 16.81 -14.15 -4.89
CA HIS A 51 17.68 -14.95 -4.06
C HIS A 51 17.29 -14.89 -2.58
N TYR A 52 17.11 -13.68 -2.02
CA TYR A 52 16.74 -13.53 -0.61
C TYR A 52 15.27 -13.86 -0.33
N LEU A 53 14.37 -13.43 -1.19
CA LEU A 53 12.92 -13.68 -1.02
C LEU A 53 12.54 -15.15 -1.23
N LYS A 54 13.29 -15.91 -2.06
CA LYS A 54 12.95 -17.26 -2.56
C LYS A 54 11.64 -17.29 -3.37
N ALA A 55 11.15 -16.13 -3.81
CA ALA A 55 9.96 -15.96 -4.64
C ALA A 55 10.04 -14.64 -5.44
N SER A 56 9.03 -14.35 -6.25
CA SER A 56 8.89 -13.04 -6.91
C SER A 56 8.53 -11.94 -5.90
N ILE A 57 8.81 -10.68 -6.26
CA ILE A 57 8.47 -9.52 -5.41
C ILE A 57 6.95 -9.44 -5.16
N PRO A 58 6.07 -9.60 -6.19
CA PRO A 58 4.62 -9.59 -5.99
C PRO A 58 4.08 -10.65 -5.02
N PHE A 59 4.79 -11.78 -4.86
CA PHE A 59 4.36 -12.83 -3.92
C PHE A 59 4.24 -12.32 -2.47
N TYR A 60 5.07 -11.34 -2.10
CA TYR A 60 5.08 -10.77 -0.75
C TYR A 60 4.36 -9.42 -0.64
N ALA A 61 3.68 -8.98 -1.70
CA ALA A 61 3.06 -7.66 -1.73
C ALA A 61 2.09 -7.40 -0.57
N THR A 62 1.34 -8.41 -0.13
CA THR A 62 0.35 -8.32 0.96
C THR A 62 0.79 -9.01 2.25
N TRP A 63 2.05 -9.48 2.30
CA TRP A 63 2.55 -10.23 3.45
C TRP A 63 2.41 -9.47 4.78
N MET A 64 2.68 -8.18 4.79
CA MET A 64 2.67 -7.37 6.00
C MET A 64 1.25 -7.22 6.60
N ASP A 65 0.22 -7.15 5.76
CA ASP A 65 -1.19 -7.14 6.19
C ASP A 65 -1.59 -8.44 6.92
N GLN A 66 -1.03 -9.56 6.49
CA GLN A 66 -1.25 -10.84 7.13
C GLN A 66 -0.41 -10.97 8.41
N ALA A 67 0.83 -10.52 8.36
CA ALA A 67 1.80 -10.63 9.45
C ALA A 67 1.45 -9.76 10.67
N ARG A 68 0.83 -8.58 10.49
CA ARG A 68 0.54 -7.63 11.57
C ARG A 68 -0.32 -8.14 12.72
N SER A 69 -0.96 -9.31 12.55
CA SER A 69 -1.74 -9.99 13.61
C SER A 69 -1.05 -11.24 14.15
N ILE A 70 0.20 -11.51 13.77
CA ILE A 70 0.96 -12.71 14.13
C ILE A 70 2.24 -12.29 14.85
N GLU A 71 2.49 -12.81 16.08
CA GLU A 71 3.76 -12.59 16.76
C GLU A 71 4.92 -13.27 16.00
N PRO A 72 6.08 -12.63 15.95
CA PRO A 72 6.49 -11.35 16.58
C PRO A 72 6.24 -10.11 15.70
N TYR A 73 5.44 -10.21 14.65
CA TYR A 73 5.28 -9.15 13.64
C TYR A 73 4.19 -8.11 13.97
N THR A 74 3.45 -8.29 15.08
CA THR A 74 2.39 -7.36 15.51
C THR A 74 2.86 -5.91 15.64
N VAL A 75 4.14 -5.70 15.88
CA VAL A 75 4.79 -4.38 15.91
C VAL A 75 4.59 -3.59 14.62
N CYS A 76 4.47 -4.26 13.47
CA CYS A 76 4.35 -3.62 12.16
C CYS A 76 2.94 -3.07 11.87
N ASP A 77 1.93 -3.37 12.69
CA ASP A 77 0.56 -2.85 12.49
C ASP A 77 0.50 -1.31 12.40
N LYS A 78 1.36 -0.61 13.11
CA LYS A 78 1.45 0.85 13.10
C LYS A 78 2.25 1.41 11.93
N TRP A 79 2.99 0.60 11.18
CA TRP A 79 3.91 1.04 10.13
C TRP A 79 3.23 1.25 8.77
N HIS A 80 1.96 0.86 8.64
CA HIS A 80 1.16 1.08 7.43
C HIS A 80 0.90 2.55 7.10
N SER A 81 1.21 3.48 8.00
CA SER A 81 0.92 4.89 7.81
C SER A 81 1.92 5.81 8.51
N THR A 82 1.90 7.08 8.12
CA THR A 82 2.72 8.13 8.75
C THR A 82 1.87 9.33 9.12
N ASN A 83 2.19 9.96 10.25
CA ASN A 83 1.42 11.07 10.81
C ASN A 83 1.71 12.39 10.08
N ILE A 84 0.65 13.18 9.93
CA ILE A 84 0.69 14.58 9.50
C ILE A 84 0.26 15.46 10.69
N ASP A 85 1.01 16.53 10.94
CA ASP A 85 0.73 17.48 12.00
C ASP A 85 -0.39 18.50 11.64
N ALA A 86 -0.73 19.36 12.59
CA ALA A 86 -1.75 20.40 12.40
C ALA A 86 -1.36 21.46 11.33
N LYS A 87 -0.08 21.55 10.98
CA LYS A 87 0.44 22.47 9.93
C LYS A 87 0.53 21.78 8.56
N ASN A 88 -0.05 20.62 8.40
CA ASN A 88 0.02 19.79 7.18
C ASN A 88 1.44 19.31 6.84
N LYS A 89 2.27 19.05 7.84
CA LYS A 89 3.63 18.55 7.66
C LYS A 89 3.77 17.14 8.19
N VAL A 90 4.56 16.34 7.50
CA VAL A 90 4.91 14.99 7.93
C VAL A 90 5.69 15.06 9.24
N VAL A 91 5.29 14.20 10.19
CA VAL A 91 6.00 14.05 11.47
C VAL A 91 7.22 13.15 11.24
N VAL A 92 8.40 13.74 11.31
CA VAL A 92 9.69 13.04 11.06
C VAL A 92 10.18 12.35 12.34
N GLY A 93 10.89 11.23 12.18
CA GLY A 93 11.64 10.56 13.26
C GLY A 93 10.79 9.79 14.28
N LYS A 94 9.49 9.57 14.02
CA LYS A 94 8.62 8.83 14.93
C LYS A 94 8.69 7.32 14.68
N PRO A 95 9.24 6.49 15.62
CA PRO A 95 9.46 5.04 15.42
C PRO A 95 8.18 4.19 15.24
N THR A 96 7.01 4.78 15.40
CA THR A 96 5.73 4.09 15.20
C THR A 96 5.14 4.35 13.82
N THR A 97 5.92 4.84 12.86
CA THR A 97 5.45 5.21 11.52
C THR A 97 6.22 4.48 10.42
N GLY A 98 5.55 4.18 9.30
CA GLY A 98 6.18 3.46 8.21
C GLY A 98 7.29 4.25 7.52
N ALA A 99 7.17 5.57 7.37
CA ALA A 99 8.25 6.37 6.79
C ALA A 99 9.57 6.25 7.58
N TYR A 100 9.48 6.21 8.92
CA TYR A 100 10.65 5.95 9.76
C TYR A 100 11.28 4.60 9.43
N HIS A 101 10.49 3.54 9.33
CA HIS A 101 11.00 2.20 9.07
C HIS A 101 11.51 2.00 7.65
N ILE A 102 10.91 2.64 6.65
CA ILE A 102 11.46 2.66 5.29
C ILE A 102 12.87 3.26 5.31
N GLU A 103 13.05 4.44 5.91
CA GLU A 103 14.37 5.10 5.98
C GLU A 103 15.38 4.33 6.83
N ARG A 104 14.94 3.73 7.94
CA ARG A 104 15.79 2.85 8.76
C ARG A 104 16.31 1.67 7.93
N ILE A 105 15.42 0.93 7.25
CA ILE A 105 15.79 -0.24 6.45
C ILE A 105 16.71 0.17 5.29
N ARG A 106 16.38 1.26 4.57
CA ARG A 106 17.24 1.79 3.50
C ARG A 106 18.65 2.05 4.01
N LYS A 107 18.79 2.78 5.13
CA LYS A 107 20.10 3.09 5.73
C LYS A 107 20.86 1.85 6.16
N GLU A 108 20.18 0.88 6.77
CA GLU A 108 20.80 -0.35 7.29
C GLU A 108 21.26 -1.30 6.17
N MET A 109 20.62 -1.27 5.00
CA MET A 109 20.88 -2.20 3.89
C MET A 109 21.69 -1.60 2.74
N ALA A 110 21.77 -0.25 2.63
CA ALA A 110 22.43 0.43 1.52
C ALA A 110 23.94 0.14 1.42
N ASN A 111 24.51 0.40 0.25
CA ASN A 111 25.94 0.32 -0.02
C ASN A 111 26.56 -1.03 0.36
N GLY A 112 25.85 -2.11 0.09
CA GLY A 112 26.33 -3.47 0.37
C GLY A 112 26.25 -3.91 1.85
N ALA A 113 25.76 -3.06 2.76
CA ALA A 113 25.67 -3.38 4.19
C ALA A 113 24.75 -4.58 4.48
N TYR A 114 23.79 -4.87 3.61
CA TYR A 114 22.94 -6.07 3.69
C TYR A 114 23.75 -7.38 3.72
N LYS A 115 24.97 -7.41 3.16
CA LYS A 115 25.86 -8.59 3.15
C LYS A 115 26.30 -9.01 4.56
N ASN A 116 26.25 -8.10 5.53
CA ASN A 116 26.58 -8.36 6.92
C ASN A 116 25.36 -8.83 7.74
N MET A 117 24.19 -8.98 7.11
CA MET A 117 22.97 -9.45 7.75
C MET A 117 22.75 -10.94 7.45
N SER A 118 21.98 -11.61 8.31
CA SER A 118 21.47 -12.95 7.96
C SER A 118 20.47 -12.86 6.81
N ASP A 119 20.39 -13.90 5.99
CA ASP A 119 19.41 -13.98 4.88
C ASP A 119 17.97 -13.78 5.35
N SER A 120 17.66 -14.28 6.55
CA SER A 120 16.34 -14.10 7.16
C SER A 120 16.04 -12.62 7.47
N LEU A 121 17.05 -11.87 7.95
CA LEU A 121 16.90 -10.44 8.23
C LEU A 121 16.78 -9.62 6.94
N VAL A 122 17.57 -9.97 5.92
CA VAL A 122 17.43 -9.35 4.59
C VAL A 122 16.02 -9.61 4.03
N LYS A 123 15.56 -10.86 4.07
CA LYS A 123 14.23 -11.26 3.59
C LYS A 123 13.10 -10.44 4.25
N ILE A 124 13.08 -10.38 5.60
CA ILE A 124 12.03 -9.69 6.33
C ILE A 124 12.02 -8.17 6.03
N ASN A 125 13.21 -7.56 5.92
CA ASN A 125 13.34 -6.16 5.57
C ASN A 125 12.83 -5.89 4.14
N LEU A 126 13.10 -6.76 3.18
CA LEU A 126 12.55 -6.66 1.82
C LEU A 126 11.01 -6.77 1.83
N GLN A 127 10.45 -7.70 2.61
CA GLN A 127 9.01 -7.86 2.74
C GLN A 127 8.33 -6.60 3.30
N TYR A 128 8.93 -5.96 4.30
CA TYR A 128 8.47 -4.68 4.84
C TYR A 128 8.54 -3.57 3.78
N LEU A 129 9.65 -3.44 3.05
CA LEU A 129 9.79 -2.40 2.02
C LEU A 129 8.79 -2.56 0.89
N ILE A 130 8.57 -3.79 0.40
CA ILE A 130 7.63 -4.10 -0.68
C ILE A 130 6.24 -3.57 -0.35
N HIS A 131 5.79 -3.75 0.89
CA HIS A 131 4.47 -3.33 1.33
C HIS A 131 4.43 -1.83 1.67
N MET A 132 5.31 -1.38 2.58
CA MET A 132 5.28 -0.02 3.10
C MET A 132 5.47 1.06 2.05
N VAL A 133 6.32 0.82 1.03
CA VAL A 133 6.46 1.80 -0.07
C VAL A 133 5.15 1.94 -0.83
N GLY A 134 4.39 0.88 -1.02
CA GLY A 134 3.04 0.95 -1.56
C GLY A 134 2.12 1.82 -0.71
N ASP A 135 2.04 1.54 0.58
CA ASP A 135 1.20 2.26 1.55
C ASP A 135 1.46 3.76 1.55
N HIS A 136 2.75 4.17 1.54
CA HIS A 136 3.12 5.59 1.61
C HIS A 136 2.81 6.37 0.32
N HIS A 137 2.26 5.68 -0.70
CA HIS A 137 1.68 6.29 -1.90
C HIS A 137 0.16 6.15 -1.95
N CYS A 138 -0.45 5.44 -1.01
CA CYS A 138 -1.90 5.41 -0.85
C CYS A 138 -2.37 6.70 -0.15
N PRO A 139 -3.27 7.49 -0.77
CA PRO A 139 -3.68 8.79 -0.21
C PRO A 139 -4.31 8.70 1.18
N VAL A 140 -4.85 7.55 1.56
CA VAL A 140 -5.52 7.35 2.86
C VAL A 140 -4.62 6.76 3.94
N HIS A 141 -3.35 6.46 3.61
CA HIS A 141 -2.34 6.01 4.58
C HIS A 141 -1.54 7.17 5.21
N VAL A 142 -2.00 8.38 5.03
CA VAL A 142 -1.56 9.58 5.74
C VAL A 142 -2.46 9.78 6.95
N ARG A 143 -1.91 9.73 8.17
CA ARG A 143 -2.69 9.89 9.41
C ARG A 143 -2.80 11.35 9.81
N TRP A 144 -3.98 11.91 9.67
CA TRP A 144 -4.33 13.25 10.11
C TRP A 144 -4.97 13.24 11.49
N SER A 145 -4.74 14.27 12.28
CA SER A 145 -5.48 14.48 13.52
C SER A 145 -6.93 14.85 13.22
N LYS A 146 -7.88 14.20 13.91
CA LYS A 146 -9.32 14.52 13.80
C LYS A 146 -9.63 16.00 14.04
N LYS A 147 -8.94 16.64 14.99
CA LYS A 147 -9.14 18.06 15.32
C LYS A 147 -8.60 19.00 14.24
N SER A 148 -7.53 18.59 13.56
CA SER A 148 -6.84 19.46 12.59
C SER A 148 -7.41 19.36 11.18
N HIS A 149 -8.05 18.23 10.83
CA HIS A 149 -8.43 17.92 9.45
C HIS A 149 -9.78 17.21 9.38
N PRO A 150 -10.92 17.96 9.55
CA PRO A 150 -12.28 17.41 9.47
C PRO A 150 -12.56 16.69 8.16
N GLN A 151 -11.97 17.16 7.04
CA GLN A 151 -12.10 16.55 5.71
C GLN A 151 -11.59 15.10 5.63
N TYR A 152 -10.94 14.60 6.67
CA TYR A 152 -10.53 13.20 6.80
C TYR A 152 -11.56 12.32 7.50
N HIS A 153 -12.59 12.93 8.07
CA HIS A 153 -13.60 12.28 8.91
C HIS A 153 -15.00 12.53 8.38
N PHE A 154 -15.21 12.14 7.13
CA PHE A 154 -16.48 12.24 6.42
C PHE A 154 -16.88 10.88 5.85
N HIS A 155 -18.06 10.81 5.24
CA HIS A 155 -18.55 9.61 4.59
C HIS A 155 -18.84 9.85 3.11
N LEU A 156 -18.47 8.90 2.29
CA LEU A 156 -19.01 8.70 0.96
C LEU A 156 -20.29 7.88 1.05
N LEU A 157 -21.04 7.78 -0.03
CA LEU A 157 -22.23 6.93 -0.14
C LEU A 157 -22.01 5.89 -1.25
N ASN A 158 -22.59 4.72 -1.07
CA ASN A 158 -22.69 3.71 -2.12
C ASN A 158 -24.03 3.02 -2.00
N LYS A 159 -24.92 3.25 -2.98
CA LYS A 159 -26.32 2.83 -2.95
C LYS A 159 -27.00 3.26 -1.64
N GLY A 160 -26.80 4.53 -1.25
CA GLY A 160 -27.32 5.15 -0.04
C GLY A 160 -26.67 4.68 1.27
N LYS A 161 -25.72 3.74 1.25
CA LYS A 161 -25.02 3.26 2.46
C LYS A 161 -23.72 4.02 2.66
N LYS A 162 -23.41 4.39 3.92
CA LYS A 162 -22.16 5.05 4.28
C LYS A 162 -20.96 4.18 3.97
N ARG A 163 -19.92 4.77 3.37
CA ARG A 163 -18.61 4.20 3.10
C ARG A 163 -17.54 5.13 3.62
N SER A 164 -16.44 4.57 4.15
CA SER A 164 -15.29 5.39 4.53
C SER A 164 -14.51 5.80 3.28
N PRO A 165 -13.98 7.02 3.22
CA PRO A 165 -13.01 7.41 2.19
C PRO A 165 -11.82 6.46 2.14
N HIS A 166 -11.36 5.97 3.30
CA HIS A 166 -10.30 4.99 3.42
C HIS A 166 -10.60 3.74 2.59
N GLY A 167 -11.73 3.06 2.85
CA GLY A 167 -12.07 1.85 2.11
C GLY A 167 -12.36 2.07 0.61
N PHE A 168 -12.72 3.30 0.18
CA PHE A 168 -12.83 3.61 -1.23
C PHE A 168 -11.47 3.75 -1.91
N TRP A 169 -10.58 4.59 -1.35
CA TRP A 169 -9.29 4.89 -1.98
C TRP A 169 -8.31 3.71 -1.91
N ASP A 170 -8.42 2.85 -0.90
CA ASP A 170 -7.65 1.60 -0.85
C ASP A 170 -8.00 0.67 -1.99
N GLY A 171 -9.28 0.55 -2.32
CA GLY A 171 -9.77 -0.28 -3.43
C GLY A 171 -9.80 0.43 -4.80
N ALA A 172 -9.38 1.71 -4.86
CA ALA A 172 -9.61 2.54 -6.05
C ALA A 172 -8.86 2.06 -7.31
N ILE A 173 -7.76 1.34 -7.17
CA ILE A 173 -7.04 0.76 -8.32
C ILE A 173 -7.89 -0.27 -9.06
N ALA A 174 -8.69 -1.06 -8.33
CA ALA A 174 -9.60 -2.05 -8.88
C ALA A 174 -10.99 -1.47 -9.22
N PHE A 175 -11.26 -0.22 -8.82
CA PHE A 175 -12.56 0.42 -9.06
C PHE A 175 -12.86 0.47 -10.57
N GLN A 176 -13.95 -0.18 -10.98
CA GLN A 176 -14.32 -0.41 -12.39
C GLN A 176 -13.25 -1.11 -13.27
N ARG A 177 -12.16 -1.60 -12.68
CA ARG A 177 -11.06 -2.33 -13.34
C ARG A 177 -10.86 -3.73 -12.78
N ARG A 178 -11.88 -4.35 -12.19
CA ARG A 178 -11.79 -5.67 -11.49
C ARG A 178 -11.24 -6.81 -12.34
N LYS A 179 -11.31 -6.70 -13.67
CA LYS A 179 -10.79 -7.70 -14.62
C LYS A 179 -9.36 -7.41 -15.06
N TRP A 180 -8.75 -6.31 -14.62
CA TRP A 180 -7.38 -6.00 -14.98
C TRP A 180 -6.42 -6.84 -14.14
N THR A 181 -5.48 -7.49 -14.84
CA THR A 181 -4.34 -8.16 -14.19
C THR A 181 -3.23 -7.14 -13.89
N ALA A 182 -2.22 -7.54 -13.11
CA ALA A 182 -1.06 -6.71 -12.86
C ALA A 182 -0.31 -6.37 -14.17
N GLU A 183 -0.25 -7.32 -15.12
CA GLU A 183 0.28 -7.12 -16.47
C GLU A 183 -0.48 -6.02 -17.20
N LYS A 184 -1.81 -6.07 -17.17
CA LYS A 184 -2.66 -5.07 -17.83
C LYS A 184 -2.46 -3.66 -17.25
N HIS A 185 -2.28 -3.55 -15.95
CA HIS A 185 -1.92 -2.28 -15.31
C HIS A 185 -0.54 -1.78 -15.75
N PHE A 186 0.45 -2.68 -15.88
CA PHE A 186 1.78 -2.32 -16.35
C PHE A 186 1.79 -1.87 -17.81
N GLU A 187 1.09 -2.58 -18.69
CA GLU A 187 0.94 -2.21 -20.11
C GLU A 187 0.33 -0.81 -20.29
N ASN A 188 -0.59 -0.42 -19.41
CA ASN A 188 -1.22 0.90 -19.44
C ASN A 188 -0.43 1.97 -18.66
N MET A 189 0.62 1.58 -17.93
CA MET A 189 1.48 2.54 -17.23
C MET A 189 2.43 3.21 -18.23
N LYS A 190 2.38 4.55 -18.30
CA LYS A 190 3.33 5.31 -19.14
C LYS A 190 4.74 5.17 -18.59
N LEU A 191 5.61 4.46 -19.29
CA LEU A 191 7.01 4.33 -18.91
C LEU A 191 7.72 5.69 -18.99
N LEU A 192 8.53 5.97 -17.99
CA LEU A 192 9.32 7.20 -17.90
C LEU A 192 10.68 7.02 -18.60
N SER A 193 11.16 8.09 -19.23
CA SER A 193 12.56 8.10 -19.68
C SER A 193 13.52 7.94 -18.50
N PRO A 194 14.76 7.42 -18.70
CA PRO A 194 15.72 7.20 -17.59
C PRO A 194 15.93 8.43 -16.70
N LYS A 195 16.03 9.63 -17.31
CA LYS A 195 16.16 10.90 -16.57
C LYS A 195 14.95 11.19 -15.69
N LYS A 196 13.74 10.96 -16.20
CA LYS A 196 12.49 11.16 -15.44
C LYS A 196 12.32 10.10 -14.35
N ALA A 197 12.67 8.84 -14.63
CA ALA A 197 12.66 7.74 -13.67
C ALA A 197 13.59 8.06 -12.49
N LYS A 198 14.85 8.44 -12.76
CA LYS A 198 15.81 8.85 -11.72
C LYS A 198 15.32 10.06 -10.91
N LYS A 199 14.62 11.01 -11.53
CA LYS A 199 14.00 12.14 -10.79
C LYS A 199 12.85 11.65 -9.90
N MET A 200 12.01 10.73 -10.38
CA MET A 200 10.88 10.15 -9.62
C MET A 200 11.33 9.40 -8.37
N GLN A 201 12.46 8.70 -8.44
CA GLN A 201 13.03 7.90 -7.34
C GLN A 201 13.65 8.74 -6.22
N LYS A 202 13.90 10.04 -6.44
CA LYS A 202 14.52 10.93 -5.43
C LYS A 202 13.62 11.13 -4.22
N GLY A 203 14.28 11.53 -3.11
CA GLY A 203 13.64 11.89 -1.86
C GLY A 203 13.62 10.74 -0.85
N THR A 204 13.14 11.08 0.32
CA THR A 204 12.95 10.18 1.45
C THR A 204 11.51 9.69 1.52
N ALA A 205 11.24 8.67 2.32
CA ALA A 205 9.87 8.22 2.59
C ALA A 205 9.02 9.35 3.25
N TYR A 206 9.64 10.27 3.94
CA TYR A 206 8.97 11.45 4.48
C TYR A 206 8.53 12.42 3.37
N ASP A 207 9.40 12.67 2.36
CA ASP A 207 9.06 13.49 1.20
C ASP A 207 7.92 12.86 0.41
N TRP A 208 7.96 11.54 0.20
CA TRP A 208 6.91 10.80 -0.51
C TRP A 208 5.58 10.84 0.22
N THR A 209 5.62 10.71 1.56
CA THR A 209 4.40 10.85 2.39
C THR A 209 3.85 12.27 2.31
N GLN A 210 4.71 13.31 2.31
CA GLN A 210 4.28 14.70 2.15
C GLN A 210 3.61 14.92 0.78
N GLU A 211 4.20 14.40 -0.31
CA GLU A 211 3.57 14.44 -1.63
C GLU A 211 2.21 13.75 -1.63
N THR A 212 2.09 12.59 -0.97
CA THR A 212 0.83 11.84 -0.86
C THR A 212 -0.22 12.62 -0.07
N ALA A 213 0.17 13.28 1.02
CA ALA A 213 -0.71 14.18 1.77
C ALA A 213 -1.20 15.36 0.92
N ASP A 214 -0.30 15.92 0.09
CA ASP A 214 -0.68 17.00 -0.83
C ASP A 214 -1.60 16.51 -1.95
N VAL A 215 -1.40 15.28 -2.46
CA VAL A 215 -2.32 14.63 -3.42
C VAL A 215 -3.70 14.47 -2.81
N TRP A 216 -3.81 14.00 -1.55
CA TRP A 216 -5.09 13.91 -0.86
C TRP A 216 -5.83 15.25 -0.87
N ARG A 217 -5.18 16.31 -0.38
CA ARG A 217 -5.80 17.62 -0.22
C ARG A 217 -6.17 18.28 -1.54
N LYS A 218 -5.30 18.14 -2.55
CA LYS A 218 -5.46 18.84 -3.84
C LYS A 218 -6.34 18.11 -4.83
N TYR A 219 -6.41 16.79 -4.74
CA TYR A 219 -7.04 15.98 -5.79
C TYR A 219 -8.06 14.99 -5.25
N CYS A 220 -7.72 14.18 -4.22
CA CYS A 220 -8.60 13.10 -3.77
C CYS A 220 -9.86 13.66 -3.07
N TYR A 221 -9.68 14.57 -2.12
CA TYR A 221 -10.79 15.17 -1.39
C TYR A 221 -11.72 16.00 -2.31
N PRO A 222 -11.20 16.87 -3.21
CA PRO A 222 -12.06 17.57 -4.17
C PRO A 222 -12.78 16.66 -5.17
N ALA A 223 -12.14 15.55 -5.60
CA ALA A 223 -12.77 14.59 -6.52
C ALA A 223 -13.88 13.77 -5.86
N MET A 224 -13.79 13.55 -4.55
CA MET A 224 -14.70 12.70 -3.77
C MET A 224 -15.07 13.39 -2.45
N PRO A 225 -15.78 14.53 -2.49
CA PRO A 225 -16.19 15.26 -1.28
C PRO A 225 -17.21 14.47 -0.46
N GLU A 226 -17.50 14.95 0.75
CA GLU A 226 -18.52 14.36 1.63
C GLU A 226 -19.86 14.18 0.90
N GLY A 227 -20.46 13.00 1.08
CA GLY A 227 -21.74 12.67 0.49
C GLY A 227 -21.71 12.22 -0.97
N THR A 228 -20.51 12.15 -1.61
CA THR A 228 -20.39 11.63 -2.98
C THR A 228 -20.97 10.22 -3.07
N GLU A 229 -21.94 10.00 -3.98
CA GLU A 229 -22.59 8.71 -4.23
C GLU A 229 -21.81 7.94 -5.30
N ILE A 230 -21.00 6.97 -4.85
CA ILE A 230 -20.09 6.18 -5.70
C ILE A 230 -20.82 5.46 -6.84
N SER A 231 -22.04 4.97 -6.58
CA SER A 231 -22.84 4.25 -7.58
C SER A 231 -23.39 5.13 -8.69
N LYS A 232 -23.30 6.45 -8.55
CA LYS A 232 -23.79 7.45 -9.52
C LYS A 232 -22.68 8.30 -10.14
N MET A 233 -21.41 7.93 -9.93
CA MET A 233 -20.29 8.64 -10.52
C MET A 233 -20.37 8.61 -12.04
N SER A 234 -20.13 9.76 -12.67
CA SER A 234 -20.00 9.90 -14.12
C SER A 234 -18.71 9.21 -14.62
N GLU A 235 -18.62 8.96 -15.92
CA GLU A 235 -17.39 8.46 -16.53
C GLU A 235 -16.21 9.42 -16.32
N GLU A 236 -16.47 10.73 -16.30
CA GLU A 236 -15.45 11.77 -16.03
C GLU A 236 -14.93 11.70 -14.59
N ASP A 237 -15.83 11.53 -13.59
CA ASP A 237 -15.44 11.34 -12.19
C ASP A 237 -14.56 10.08 -12.03
N VAL A 238 -14.97 8.98 -12.65
CA VAL A 238 -14.22 7.72 -12.66
C VAL A 238 -12.84 7.90 -13.30
N ALA A 239 -12.76 8.58 -14.44
CA ALA A 239 -11.51 8.87 -15.13
C ALA A 239 -10.58 9.75 -14.25
N THR A 240 -11.16 10.70 -13.51
CA THR A 240 -10.43 11.53 -12.54
C THR A 240 -9.83 10.69 -11.43
N VAL A 241 -10.61 9.80 -10.80
CA VAL A 241 -10.12 8.86 -9.77
C VAL A 241 -9.00 7.99 -10.34
N HIS A 242 -9.20 7.40 -11.53
CA HIS A 242 -8.17 6.58 -12.17
C HIS A 242 -6.88 7.37 -12.44
N SER A 243 -6.98 8.63 -12.91
CA SER A 243 -5.80 9.47 -13.15
C SER A 243 -4.99 9.72 -11.87
N ILE A 244 -5.65 9.90 -10.73
CA ILE A 244 -4.99 10.08 -9.43
C ILE A 244 -4.29 8.78 -9.01
N VAL A 245 -5.02 7.66 -9.05
CA VAL A 245 -4.54 6.33 -8.63
C VAL A 245 -3.36 5.89 -9.50
N ASP A 246 -3.48 5.97 -10.83
CA ASP A 246 -2.44 5.54 -11.77
C ASP A 246 -1.12 6.31 -11.56
N LYS A 247 -1.20 7.61 -11.23
CA LYS A 247 -0.01 8.41 -10.89
C LYS A 247 0.62 7.97 -9.57
N GLN A 248 -0.18 7.64 -8.55
CA GLN A 248 0.33 7.17 -7.26
C GLN A 248 0.96 5.77 -7.39
N VAL A 249 0.33 4.86 -8.13
CA VAL A 249 0.87 3.53 -8.44
C VAL A 249 2.19 3.64 -9.21
N GLN A 250 2.27 4.52 -10.21
CA GLN A 250 3.50 4.76 -10.96
C GLN A 250 4.62 5.26 -10.03
N ARG A 251 4.34 6.25 -9.16
CA ARG A 251 5.31 6.75 -8.18
C ARG A 251 5.80 5.63 -7.26
N ALA A 252 4.87 4.86 -6.69
CA ALA A 252 5.17 3.75 -5.79
C ALA A 252 6.08 2.71 -6.47
N ALA A 253 5.75 2.31 -7.69
CA ALA A 253 6.53 1.31 -8.46
C ALA A 253 7.95 1.80 -8.76
N TYR A 254 8.12 3.03 -9.26
CA TYR A 254 9.46 3.58 -9.53
C TYR A 254 10.28 3.78 -8.25
N ARG A 255 9.66 4.21 -7.16
CA ARG A 255 10.34 4.41 -5.87
C ARG A 255 10.72 3.10 -5.21
N LEU A 256 9.85 2.09 -5.24
CA LEU A 256 10.19 0.74 -4.78
C LEU A 256 11.36 0.16 -5.60
N ALA A 257 11.31 0.26 -6.93
CA ALA A 257 12.42 -0.17 -7.79
C ALA A 257 13.72 0.60 -7.47
N GLY A 258 13.63 1.91 -7.20
CA GLY A 258 14.76 2.74 -6.78
C GLY A 258 15.39 2.30 -5.47
N VAL A 259 14.56 2.02 -4.44
CA VAL A 259 15.01 1.53 -3.13
C VAL A 259 15.70 0.16 -3.26
N LEU A 260 15.11 -0.76 -4.01
CA LEU A 260 15.71 -2.08 -4.22
C LEU A 260 17.02 -1.99 -5.00
N THR A 261 17.12 -1.06 -5.95
CA THR A 261 18.36 -0.77 -6.69
C THR A 261 19.43 -0.17 -5.75
N GLU A 262 19.07 0.79 -4.89
CA GLU A 262 19.97 1.39 -3.90
C GLU A 262 20.58 0.33 -2.96
N ILE A 263 19.79 -0.67 -2.58
CA ILE A 263 20.24 -1.76 -1.69
C ILE A 263 21.21 -2.70 -2.41
N PHE A 264 20.89 -3.10 -3.64
CA PHE A 264 21.55 -4.24 -4.30
C PHE A 264 22.53 -3.88 -5.41
N LYS A 265 22.50 -2.64 -5.93
CA LYS A 265 23.44 -2.19 -6.95
C LYS A 265 24.70 -1.65 -6.28
N GLU A 266 25.81 -2.32 -6.58
CA GLU A 266 27.15 -1.92 -6.17
C GLU A 266 27.74 -0.88 -7.11
#